data_f8de008e13cd7db62c0e7b6894524422
#
_entry.id   f8de008e13cd7db62c0e7b6894524422
#
_cell.length_a   1.000
_cell.length_b   1.000
_cell.length_c   1.000
_cell.angle_alpha   90.00
_cell.angle_beta   90.00
_cell.angle_gamma   90.00
#
_symmetry.space_group_name_H-M   'P 1'
#
loop_
_entity.id
_entity.type
_entity.pdbx_description
1 polymer ?
#
loop_
_entity_poly.entity_id
_entity_poly.type
_entity_poly.pdbx_seq_one_letter_code
_entity_poly.pdbx_strand_id
1 'polypeptide(L)'
;MDPLARAGLTERDMDIQPTPGDISEMHASTPHDGRYAGYTRPLRGITSEYQSLKRRLGLEIEYLIALGDEFQHYTGPRPRLIDTPFTDGERRALRRVYEDFSEVDFVRFKKIEPKTDHDVVAMNILALYNMGDIVDAAVMERALHFGRTSSDMDSNVFSLTVQEIVGKYYMPAILGLQRMFIGKAEEWHRVPDGYPRPFTVIAGQTHEQYAVPTPLRKVMANIATELDQALDSFIVRGTEGEQPFRLYGKMGGAVGNDCAMMAAYPGYNWRDFYRRLIESQGLEYQPATDQDESNMRVLELFDAIRRANYPLLKWGDDYSSYLSRGVLTRKTRSEVRGSSIMPQKVNPWKTEGAEVFLEFANAELGVYGRLARQRKQGDLTRSALKRYIGVPMGNIGIAIGRFADDLGRTVPNYDGIETELAAHPEISAASTQMILRAAGVPGAYDLLVEATKGKRVTPEMMRDVVQGLVGGGRIDEATGSDVVAVFTHERNIGDAVERADEQLGQAMETVQRLERLYGIPSSV
;
A
#
# COMPACT_ATOMS: atom_id res chain seq x y z
N MET A 1 -35.08 -12.19 -26.04
CA MET A 1 -33.99 -11.20 -25.93
C MET A 1 -32.66 -11.95 -25.95
N ASP A 2 -31.80 -11.58 -26.88
CA ASP A 2 -30.47 -12.18 -27.04
C ASP A 2 -29.64 -12.06 -25.74
N PRO A 3 -29.12 -13.17 -25.19
CA PRO A 3 -28.30 -13.16 -23.98
C PRO A 3 -27.02 -12.30 -24.11
N LEU A 4 -26.42 -12.26 -25.28
CA LEU A 4 -25.20 -11.49 -25.54
C LEU A 4 -25.49 -9.97 -25.52
N ALA A 5 -26.58 -9.55 -26.15
CA ALA A 5 -26.99 -8.16 -26.14
C ALA A 5 -27.30 -7.63 -24.72
N ARG A 6 -27.77 -8.49 -23.80
CA ARG A 6 -27.98 -8.16 -22.39
C ARG A 6 -26.67 -7.87 -21.63
N ALA A 7 -25.56 -8.42 -22.10
CA ALA A 7 -24.23 -8.22 -21.56
C ALA A 7 -23.43 -7.14 -22.31
N GLY A 8 -24.04 -6.51 -23.33
CA GLY A 8 -23.33 -5.57 -24.20
C GLY A 8 -22.31 -6.23 -25.13
N LEU A 9 -22.50 -7.54 -25.44
CA LEU A 9 -21.63 -8.34 -26.27
C LEU A 9 -22.31 -8.69 -27.61
N THR A 10 -21.52 -9.04 -28.61
CA THR A 10 -21.93 -9.52 -29.93
C THR A 10 -21.38 -10.92 -30.18
N GLU A 11 -21.88 -11.63 -31.18
CA GLU A 11 -21.31 -12.91 -31.59
C GLU A 11 -19.82 -12.81 -31.93
N ARG A 12 -19.39 -11.67 -32.49
CA ARG A 12 -17.96 -11.39 -32.80
C ARG A 12 -17.09 -11.37 -31.55
N ASP A 13 -17.62 -10.94 -30.40
CA ASP A 13 -16.91 -10.94 -29.12
C ASP A 13 -16.75 -12.35 -28.54
N MET A 14 -17.46 -13.32 -29.07
CA MET A 14 -17.41 -14.75 -28.69
C MET A 14 -16.51 -15.58 -29.61
N ASP A 15 -16.07 -15.05 -30.75
CA ASP A 15 -15.11 -15.70 -31.64
C ASP A 15 -13.67 -15.42 -31.17
N ILE A 16 -13.27 -16.07 -30.07
CA ILE A 16 -12.01 -15.84 -29.38
C ILE A 16 -11.07 -17.04 -29.55
N GLN A 17 -9.83 -16.78 -29.95
CA GLN A 17 -8.73 -17.73 -29.84
C GLN A 17 -7.92 -17.41 -28.57
N PRO A 18 -7.81 -18.37 -27.61
CA PRO A 18 -7.10 -18.12 -26.38
C PRO A 18 -5.59 -17.89 -26.63
N THR A 19 -5.04 -16.86 -25.99
CA THR A 19 -3.61 -16.59 -25.99
C THR A 19 -2.88 -17.48 -24.98
N PRO A 20 -1.54 -17.66 -25.07
CA PRO A 20 -0.78 -18.36 -24.03
C PRO A 20 -0.97 -17.75 -22.63
N GLY A 21 -1.18 -16.43 -22.54
CA GLY A 21 -1.49 -15.75 -21.29
C GLY A 21 -2.84 -16.19 -20.70
N ASP A 22 -3.89 -16.26 -21.52
CA ASP A 22 -5.22 -16.72 -21.11
C ASP A 22 -5.18 -18.16 -20.60
N ILE A 23 -4.43 -19.04 -21.29
CA ILE A 23 -4.26 -20.44 -20.89
C ILE A 23 -3.54 -20.53 -19.53
N SER A 24 -2.52 -19.71 -19.30
CA SER A 24 -1.79 -19.64 -18.03
C SER A 24 -2.72 -19.18 -16.89
N GLU A 25 -3.55 -18.17 -17.11
CA GLU A 25 -4.51 -17.68 -16.11
C GLU A 25 -5.62 -18.71 -15.84
N MET A 26 -6.07 -19.43 -16.84
CA MET A 26 -7.11 -20.48 -16.73
C MET A 26 -6.64 -21.65 -15.83
N HIS A 27 -5.37 -21.99 -15.86
CA HIS A 27 -4.77 -23.08 -15.07
C HIS A 27 -4.02 -22.58 -13.81
N ALA A 28 -4.20 -21.32 -13.44
CA ALA A 28 -3.54 -20.76 -12.26
C ALA A 28 -4.00 -21.44 -10.97
N SER A 29 -3.05 -21.89 -10.14
CA SER A 29 -3.32 -22.56 -8.87
C SER A 29 -3.74 -21.58 -7.76
N THR A 30 -3.54 -20.29 -7.98
CA THR A 30 -3.94 -19.23 -7.04
C THR A 30 -4.85 -18.20 -7.72
N PRO A 31 -5.77 -17.57 -6.99
CA PRO A 31 -6.63 -16.54 -7.57
C PRO A 31 -5.84 -15.27 -7.98
N HIS A 32 -4.63 -15.05 -7.47
CA HIS A 32 -3.78 -13.93 -7.86
C HIS A 32 -3.44 -13.97 -9.35
N ASP A 33 -3.08 -15.14 -9.84
CA ASP A 33 -2.69 -15.34 -11.24
C ASP A 33 -3.85 -15.72 -12.16
N GLY A 34 -5.07 -15.90 -11.60
CA GLY A 34 -6.31 -16.14 -12.31
C GLY A 34 -7.28 -14.96 -12.17
N ARG A 35 -8.32 -15.12 -11.35
CA ARG A 35 -9.43 -14.14 -11.18
C ARG A 35 -8.97 -12.70 -10.89
N TYR A 36 -7.86 -12.52 -10.21
CA TYR A 36 -7.34 -11.20 -9.80
C TYR A 36 -6.10 -10.77 -10.57
N ALA A 37 -5.77 -11.47 -11.65
CA ALA A 37 -4.60 -11.17 -12.48
C ALA A 37 -4.57 -9.71 -12.96
N GLY A 38 -5.72 -9.08 -13.19
CA GLY A 38 -5.80 -7.67 -13.56
C GLY A 38 -5.17 -6.71 -12.54
N TYR A 39 -5.18 -7.06 -11.25
CA TYR A 39 -4.55 -6.27 -10.17
C TYR A 39 -3.09 -6.67 -9.91
N THR A 40 -2.75 -7.94 -10.10
CA THR A 40 -1.46 -8.52 -9.68
C THR A 40 -0.45 -8.66 -10.81
N ARG A 41 -0.87 -8.56 -12.07
CA ARG A 41 0.01 -8.73 -13.25
C ARG A 41 1.27 -7.87 -13.21
N PRO A 42 1.25 -6.58 -12.79
CA PRO A 42 2.47 -5.79 -12.65
C PRO A 42 3.47 -6.38 -11.64
N LEU A 43 2.97 -7.05 -10.59
CA LEU A 43 3.79 -7.66 -9.55
C LEU A 43 4.57 -8.89 -10.07
N ARG A 44 4.05 -9.60 -11.07
CA ARG A 44 4.76 -10.72 -11.72
C ARG A 44 6.13 -10.31 -12.27
N GLY A 45 6.23 -9.11 -12.85
CA GLY A 45 7.49 -8.52 -13.34
C GLY A 45 8.50 -8.20 -12.24
N ILE A 46 8.12 -8.30 -10.96
CA ILE A 46 8.97 -7.98 -9.81
C ILE A 46 9.27 -9.22 -8.97
N THR A 47 8.28 -10.07 -8.68
CA THR A 47 8.35 -11.13 -7.68
C THR A 47 8.43 -12.54 -8.24
N SER A 48 8.34 -12.73 -9.57
CA SER A 48 8.44 -14.06 -10.17
C SER A 48 9.80 -14.71 -9.91
N GLU A 49 9.86 -16.03 -9.92
CA GLU A 49 11.11 -16.78 -9.85
C GLU A 49 12.09 -16.34 -10.94
N TYR A 50 11.59 -16.12 -12.15
CA TYR A 50 12.38 -15.58 -13.26
C TYR A 50 13.10 -14.27 -12.89
N GLN A 51 12.40 -13.31 -12.29
CA GLN A 51 12.98 -12.03 -11.89
C GLN A 51 13.96 -12.18 -10.71
N SER A 52 13.67 -13.08 -9.77
CA SER A 52 14.57 -13.39 -8.67
C SER A 52 15.88 -13.96 -9.18
N LEU A 53 15.83 -14.90 -10.14
CA LEU A 53 17.03 -15.49 -10.77
C LEU A 53 17.82 -14.46 -11.56
N LYS A 54 17.13 -13.62 -12.35
CA LYS A 54 17.77 -12.53 -13.11
C LYS A 54 18.53 -11.57 -12.18
N ARG A 55 17.91 -11.15 -11.05
CA ARG A 55 18.59 -10.28 -10.08
C ARG A 55 19.78 -10.95 -9.40
N ARG A 56 19.65 -12.23 -9.06
CA ARG A 56 20.75 -13.00 -8.47
C ARG A 56 21.94 -13.06 -9.42
N LEU A 57 21.71 -13.40 -10.68
CA LEU A 57 22.72 -13.39 -11.72
C LEU A 57 23.37 -12.00 -11.87
N GLY A 58 22.57 -10.95 -11.85
CA GLY A 58 23.07 -9.57 -11.89
C GLY A 58 24.00 -9.25 -10.72
N LEU A 59 23.64 -9.62 -9.49
CA LEU A 59 24.49 -9.39 -8.31
C LEU A 59 25.81 -10.17 -8.37
N GLU A 60 25.78 -11.43 -8.84
CA GLU A 60 27.00 -12.22 -9.03
C GLU A 60 27.95 -11.58 -10.06
N ILE A 61 27.41 -11.09 -11.16
CA ILE A 61 28.18 -10.43 -12.21
C ILE A 61 28.70 -9.06 -11.74
N GLU A 62 27.90 -8.24 -11.09
CA GLU A 62 28.38 -6.95 -10.56
C GLU A 62 29.43 -7.16 -9.45
N TYR A 63 29.30 -8.22 -8.63
CA TYR A 63 30.32 -8.60 -7.67
C TYR A 63 31.63 -9.00 -8.37
N LEU A 64 31.56 -9.80 -9.43
CA LEU A 64 32.73 -10.22 -10.23
C LEU A 64 33.43 -8.99 -10.85
N ILE A 65 32.67 -8.07 -11.47
CA ILE A 65 33.19 -6.85 -12.05
C ILE A 65 33.88 -5.98 -10.98
N ALA A 66 33.19 -5.78 -9.84
CA ALA A 66 33.71 -4.99 -8.73
C ALA A 66 34.98 -5.61 -8.12
N LEU A 67 35.06 -6.94 -8.03
CA LEU A 67 36.31 -7.62 -7.61
C LEU A 67 37.46 -7.33 -8.59
N GLY A 68 37.21 -7.34 -9.90
CA GLY A 68 38.24 -7.03 -10.89
C GLY A 68 38.81 -5.62 -10.71
N ASP A 69 37.97 -4.66 -10.36
CA ASP A 69 38.41 -3.31 -10.05
C ASP A 69 39.14 -3.22 -8.71
N GLU A 70 38.61 -3.86 -7.70
CA GLU A 70 39.17 -3.82 -6.35
C GLU A 70 40.56 -4.41 -6.28
N PHE A 71 40.83 -5.53 -7.00
CA PHE A 71 42.15 -6.16 -7.03
C PHE A 71 43.23 -5.29 -7.66
N GLN A 72 42.90 -4.25 -8.43
CA GLN A 72 43.89 -3.29 -8.93
C GLN A 72 44.55 -2.50 -7.79
N HIS A 73 43.85 -2.34 -6.67
CA HIS A 73 44.33 -1.63 -5.48
C HIS A 73 45.03 -2.55 -4.47
N TYR A 74 45.02 -3.89 -4.70
CA TYR A 74 45.67 -4.84 -3.81
C TYR A 74 47.18 -4.83 -4.01
N THR A 75 47.93 -4.56 -2.92
CA THR A 75 49.39 -4.50 -2.88
C THR A 75 50.01 -5.58 -1.96
N GLY A 76 49.18 -6.51 -1.46
CA GLY A 76 49.65 -7.56 -0.57
C GLY A 76 50.49 -8.65 -1.28
N PRO A 77 51.02 -9.63 -0.51
CA PRO A 77 52.00 -10.60 -1.02
C PRO A 77 51.40 -11.72 -1.88
N ARG A 78 50.07 -11.88 -1.92
CA ARG A 78 49.41 -12.92 -2.71
C ARG A 78 49.14 -12.46 -4.15
N PRO A 79 49.13 -13.38 -5.12
CA PRO A 79 48.66 -13.07 -6.46
C PRO A 79 47.27 -12.48 -6.43
N ARG A 80 46.97 -11.56 -7.36
CA ARG A 80 45.63 -11.05 -7.55
C ARG A 80 44.70 -12.14 -8.06
N LEU A 81 43.45 -12.14 -7.62
CA LEU A 81 42.44 -13.08 -8.10
C LEU A 81 42.11 -12.80 -9.58
N ILE A 82 42.07 -11.51 -9.93
CA ILE A 82 41.89 -10.98 -11.29
C ILE A 82 43.08 -10.05 -11.55
N ASP A 83 43.98 -10.44 -12.47
CA ASP A 83 45.23 -9.73 -12.70
C ASP A 83 45.03 -8.38 -13.42
N THR A 84 44.09 -8.31 -14.34
CA THR A 84 43.76 -7.11 -15.10
C THR A 84 42.29 -6.78 -14.94
N PRO A 85 41.89 -5.47 -14.79
CA PRO A 85 40.50 -5.08 -14.72
C PRO A 85 39.80 -5.42 -16.05
N PHE A 86 38.53 -5.71 -15.97
CA PHE A 86 37.72 -5.89 -17.18
C PHE A 86 37.67 -4.59 -17.98
N THR A 87 37.87 -4.71 -19.29
CA THR A 87 37.67 -3.58 -20.21
C THR A 87 36.21 -3.14 -20.26
N ASP A 88 35.93 -1.93 -20.71
CA ASP A 88 34.55 -1.45 -20.88
C ASP A 88 33.71 -2.35 -21.80
N GLY A 89 34.37 -2.98 -22.80
CA GLY A 89 33.74 -3.95 -23.69
C GLY A 89 33.29 -5.20 -22.94
N GLU A 90 34.18 -5.79 -22.14
CA GLU A 90 33.90 -6.98 -21.31
C GLU A 90 32.86 -6.68 -20.23
N ARG A 91 32.93 -5.53 -19.54
CA ARG A 91 31.92 -5.12 -18.56
C ARG A 91 30.53 -5.02 -19.20
N ARG A 92 30.41 -4.41 -20.38
CA ARG A 92 29.13 -4.35 -21.10
C ARG A 92 28.65 -5.73 -21.55
N ALA A 93 29.56 -6.60 -21.97
CA ALA A 93 29.21 -7.96 -22.35
C ALA A 93 28.76 -8.80 -21.15
N LEU A 94 29.44 -8.68 -20.01
CA LEU A 94 29.06 -9.32 -18.74
C LEU A 94 27.68 -8.86 -18.28
N ARG A 95 27.42 -7.56 -18.30
CA ARG A 95 26.11 -7.01 -17.91
C ARG A 95 24.98 -7.52 -18.80
N ARG A 96 25.20 -7.63 -20.11
CA ARG A 96 24.22 -8.22 -21.02
C ARG A 96 23.82 -9.64 -20.64
N VAL A 97 24.67 -10.44 -20.00
CA VAL A 97 24.34 -11.80 -19.58
C VAL A 97 23.11 -11.81 -18.63
N TYR A 98 22.98 -10.82 -17.75
CA TYR A 98 21.81 -10.73 -16.89
C TYR A 98 20.75 -9.77 -17.46
N GLU A 99 21.10 -8.71 -18.18
CA GLU A 99 20.15 -7.79 -18.80
C GLU A 99 19.27 -8.52 -19.82
N ASP A 100 19.90 -9.35 -20.66
CA ASP A 100 19.26 -10.15 -21.70
C ASP A 100 18.85 -11.56 -21.22
N PHE A 101 18.84 -11.79 -19.88
CA PHE A 101 18.38 -13.08 -19.31
C PHE A 101 17.03 -13.46 -19.87
N SER A 102 16.95 -14.62 -20.52
CA SER A 102 15.83 -15.05 -21.35
C SER A 102 15.04 -16.21 -20.73
N GLU A 103 13.88 -16.53 -21.30
CA GLU A 103 13.12 -17.74 -20.94
C GLU A 103 13.92 -19.02 -21.22
N VAL A 104 14.82 -19.00 -22.22
CA VAL A 104 15.72 -20.13 -22.51
C VAL A 104 16.71 -20.33 -21.36
N ASP A 105 17.26 -19.25 -20.80
CA ASP A 105 18.17 -19.33 -19.66
C ASP A 105 17.44 -19.82 -18.40
N PHE A 106 16.19 -19.39 -18.20
CA PHE A 106 15.34 -19.90 -17.13
C PHE A 106 15.12 -21.42 -17.27
N VAL A 107 14.79 -21.90 -18.47
CA VAL A 107 14.61 -23.34 -18.72
C VAL A 107 15.92 -24.12 -18.53
N ARG A 108 17.06 -23.55 -18.94
CA ARG A 108 18.39 -24.14 -18.67
C ARG A 108 18.63 -24.26 -17.16
N PHE A 109 18.39 -23.18 -16.42
CA PHE A 109 18.48 -23.20 -14.96
C PHE A 109 17.63 -24.32 -14.35
N LYS A 110 16.36 -24.43 -14.75
CA LYS A 110 15.43 -25.48 -14.26
C LYS A 110 15.86 -26.90 -14.63
N LYS A 111 16.78 -27.09 -15.57
CA LYS A 111 17.40 -28.39 -15.86
C LYS A 111 18.65 -28.67 -14.99
N ILE A 112 19.34 -27.62 -14.56
CA ILE A 112 20.56 -27.74 -13.74
C ILE A 112 20.17 -27.91 -12.26
N GLU A 113 19.23 -27.12 -11.76
CA GLU A 113 18.83 -27.05 -10.34
C GLU A 113 18.53 -28.44 -9.73
N PRO A 114 17.73 -29.33 -10.34
CA PRO A 114 17.46 -30.65 -9.77
C PRO A 114 18.69 -31.58 -9.68
N LYS A 115 19.76 -31.27 -10.41
CA LYS A 115 21.00 -32.06 -10.38
C LYS A 115 21.96 -31.59 -9.29
N THR A 116 21.90 -30.33 -8.93
CA THR A 116 22.74 -29.72 -7.90
C THR A 116 22.08 -29.71 -6.54
N ASP A 117 20.75 -29.83 -6.51
CA ASP A 117 19.90 -29.65 -5.32
C ASP A 117 20.20 -28.33 -4.56
N HIS A 118 20.67 -27.32 -5.32
CA HIS A 118 21.07 -26.03 -4.78
C HIS A 118 20.97 -24.92 -5.84
N ASP A 119 20.06 -23.98 -5.62
CA ASP A 119 19.74 -22.91 -6.57
C ASP A 119 20.92 -21.96 -6.88
N VAL A 120 21.73 -21.58 -5.87
CA VAL A 120 22.90 -20.72 -6.10
C VAL A 120 23.99 -21.44 -6.90
N VAL A 121 24.23 -22.72 -6.60
CA VAL A 121 25.17 -23.53 -7.38
C VAL A 121 24.70 -23.69 -8.83
N ALA A 122 23.41 -23.94 -9.03
CA ALA A 122 22.84 -24.03 -10.37
C ALA A 122 22.98 -22.71 -11.14
N MET A 123 22.76 -21.57 -10.47
CA MET A 123 22.94 -20.25 -11.07
C MET A 123 24.40 -19.99 -11.45
N ASN A 124 25.34 -20.35 -10.60
CA ASN A 124 26.78 -20.18 -10.90
C ASN A 124 27.22 -21.04 -12.10
N ILE A 125 26.69 -22.26 -12.23
CA ILE A 125 26.94 -23.09 -13.42
C ILE A 125 26.37 -22.43 -14.68
N LEU A 126 25.16 -21.92 -14.62
CA LEU A 126 24.56 -21.20 -15.75
C LEU A 126 25.33 -19.91 -16.09
N ALA A 127 25.77 -19.17 -15.07
CA ALA A 127 26.61 -17.98 -15.24
C ALA A 127 27.90 -18.31 -15.97
N LEU A 128 28.65 -19.34 -15.53
CA LEU A 128 29.86 -19.81 -16.18
C LEU A 128 29.61 -20.20 -17.65
N TYR A 129 28.50 -20.89 -17.92
CA TYR A 129 28.13 -21.28 -19.28
C TYR A 129 27.85 -20.05 -20.18
N ASN A 130 27.13 -19.05 -19.69
CA ASN A 130 26.77 -17.88 -20.48
C ASN A 130 27.91 -16.84 -20.63
N MET A 131 28.91 -16.88 -19.74
CA MET A 131 30.07 -15.97 -19.77
C MET A 131 31.32 -16.55 -20.50
N GLY A 132 31.29 -17.84 -20.88
CA GLY A 132 32.48 -18.55 -21.35
C GLY A 132 33.21 -17.94 -22.54
N ASP A 133 32.54 -17.19 -23.39
CA ASP A 133 33.13 -16.48 -24.55
C ASP A 133 33.56 -15.03 -24.23
N ILE A 134 33.27 -14.54 -23.00
CA ILE A 134 33.52 -13.13 -22.62
C ILE A 134 34.80 -12.99 -21.79
N VAL A 135 35.01 -13.91 -20.86
CA VAL A 135 36.12 -13.88 -19.90
C VAL A 135 36.80 -15.25 -19.87
N ASP A 136 38.11 -15.28 -19.64
CA ASP A 136 38.87 -16.52 -19.46
C ASP A 136 38.22 -17.44 -18.41
N ALA A 137 37.95 -18.68 -18.78
CA ALA A 137 37.28 -19.65 -17.95
C ALA A 137 37.99 -19.89 -16.60
N ALA A 138 39.34 -19.86 -16.58
CA ALA A 138 40.12 -20.04 -15.35
C ALA A 138 39.99 -18.82 -14.40
N VAL A 139 39.82 -17.63 -14.92
CA VAL A 139 39.51 -16.42 -14.13
C VAL A 139 38.12 -16.53 -13.51
N MET A 140 37.13 -16.91 -14.30
CA MET A 140 35.76 -17.05 -13.83
C MET A 140 35.58 -18.13 -12.80
N GLU A 141 36.17 -19.31 -13.00
CA GLU A 141 36.14 -20.42 -12.04
C GLU A 141 36.72 -20.02 -10.67
N ARG A 142 37.78 -19.19 -10.67
CA ARG A 142 38.40 -18.69 -9.43
C ARG A 142 37.62 -17.57 -8.76
N ALA A 143 37.00 -16.65 -9.54
CA ALA A 143 36.53 -15.38 -9.05
C ALA A 143 35.00 -15.30 -8.85
N LEU A 144 34.20 -16.11 -9.58
CA LEU A 144 32.78 -16.15 -9.43
C LEU A 144 32.40 -16.63 -8.01
N HIS A 145 31.54 -15.92 -7.33
CA HIS A 145 31.09 -16.23 -5.96
C HIS A 145 32.23 -16.32 -4.92
N PHE A 146 33.38 -15.74 -5.19
CA PHE A 146 34.58 -15.88 -4.35
C PHE A 146 34.34 -15.35 -2.94
N GLY A 147 34.55 -16.22 -1.92
CA GLY A 147 34.40 -15.87 -0.52
C GLY A 147 32.95 -15.58 -0.07
N ARG A 148 31.97 -15.90 -0.87
CA ARG A 148 30.54 -15.59 -0.58
C ARG A 148 29.78 -16.80 -0.07
N THR A 149 28.68 -16.54 0.63
CA THR A 149 27.63 -17.49 0.94
C THR A 149 26.37 -17.15 0.15
N SER A 150 25.48 -18.12 -0.06
CA SER A 150 24.20 -17.90 -0.75
C SER A 150 23.43 -16.71 -0.18
N SER A 151 23.49 -16.52 1.13
CA SER A 151 22.78 -15.42 1.80
C SER A 151 23.37 -14.03 1.49
N ASP A 152 24.65 -13.94 1.07
CA ASP A 152 25.22 -12.67 0.57
C ASP A 152 24.51 -12.21 -0.71
N MET A 153 23.97 -13.14 -1.50
CA MET A 153 23.16 -12.83 -2.68
C MET A 153 21.68 -12.73 -2.32
N ASP A 154 21.12 -13.74 -1.65
CA ASP A 154 19.68 -13.85 -1.38
C ASP A 154 19.13 -12.72 -0.50
N SER A 155 19.88 -12.22 0.48
CA SER A 155 19.49 -11.08 1.30
C SER A 155 19.35 -9.81 0.45
N ASN A 156 20.37 -9.55 -0.38
CA ASN A 156 20.39 -8.37 -1.22
C ASN A 156 19.33 -8.44 -2.32
N VAL A 157 19.13 -9.62 -2.96
CA VAL A 157 18.03 -9.85 -3.91
C VAL A 157 16.67 -9.57 -3.26
N PHE A 158 16.45 -10.05 -2.04
CA PHE A 158 15.20 -9.82 -1.32
C PHE A 158 14.97 -8.33 -1.01
N SER A 159 15.98 -7.65 -0.47
CA SER A 159 15.90 -6.21 -0.17
C SER A 159 15.62 -5.40 -1.44
N LEU A 160 16.31 -5.67 -2.54
CA LEU A 160 16.06 -5.02 -3.83
C LEU A 160 14.66 -5.30 -4.36
N THR A 161 14.20 -6.56 -4.23
CA THR A 161 12.83 -6.94 -4.63
C THR A 161 11.77 -6.18 -3.84
N VAL A 162 11.92 -6.09 -2.51
CA VAL A 162 10.98 -5.37 -1.65
C VAL A 162 11.01 -3.87 -1.96
N GLN A 163 12.18 -3.25 -2.16
CA GLN A 163 12.26 -1.84 -2.57
C GLN A 163 11.56 -1.60 -3.92
N GLU A 164 11.72 -2.50 -4.86
CA GLU A 164 11.05 -2.38 -6.17
C GLU A 164 9.54 -2.57 -6.06
N ILE A 165 9.05 -3.51 -5.23
CA ILE A 165 7.61 -3.65 -4.92
C ILE A 165 7.07 -2.34 -4.37
N VAL A 166 7.76 -1.76 -3.39
CA VAL A 166 7.30 -0.51 -2.78
C VAL A 166 7.30 0.63 -3.80
N GLY A 167 8.40 0.84 -4.52
CA GLY A 167 8.53 1.97 -5.44
C GLY A 167 7.65 1.86 -6.71
N LYS A 168 7.53 0.66 -7.29
CA LYS A 168 6.87 0.48 -8.59
C LYS A 168 5.45 -0.09 -8.52
N TYR A 169 5.05 -0.69 -7.40
CA TYR A 169 3.73 -1.31 -7.27
C TYR A 169 2.90 -0.70 -6.15
N TYR A 170 3.43 -0.67 -4.92
CA TYR A 170 2.67 -0.22 -3.75
C TYR A 170 2.46 1.30 -3.74
N MET A 171 3.54 2.10 -3.85
CA MET A 171 3.44 3.55 -3.77
C MET A 171 2.54 4.16 -4.86
N PRO A 172 2.66 3.79 -6.15
CA PRO A 172 1.73 4.31 -7.15
C PRO A 172 0.27 3.99 -6.84
N ALA A 173 -0.01 2.76 -6.36
CA ALA A 173 -1.37 2.33 -6.05
C ALA A 173 -1.96 3.07 -4.83
N ILE A 174 -1.22 3.14 -3.73
CA ILE A 174 -1.72 3.77 -2.49
C ILE A 174 -1.84 5.28 -2.61
N LEU A 175 -0.89 5.95 -3.29
CA LEU A 175 -0.96 7.39 -3.54
C LEU A 175 -2.11 7.73 -4.51
N GLY A 176 -2.35 6.88 -5.51
CA GLY A 176 -3.52 7.00 -6.38
C GLY A 176 -4.83 6.93 -5.59
N LEU A 177 -4.96 5.96 -4.68
CA LEU A 177 -6.13 5.84 -3.80
C LEU A 177 -6.24 7.04 -2.83
N GLN A 178 -5.13 7.51 -2.27
CA GLN A 178 -5.09 8.71 -1.42
C GLN A 178 -5.61 9.95 -2.18
N ARG A 179 -5.15 10.15 -3.42
CA ARG A 179 -5.69 11.21 -4.29
C ARG A 179 -7.19 11.08 -4.53
N MET A 180 -7.69 9.85 -4.67
CA MET A 180 -9.13 9.62 -4.84
C MET A 180 -9.91 10.02 -3.59
N PHE A 181 -9.44 9.73 -2.37
CA PHE A 181 -10.08 10.19 -1.13
C PHE A 181 -10.11 11.71 -1.05
N ILE A 182 -8.98 12.38 -1.34
CA ILE A 182 -8.88 13.85 -1.37
C ILE A 182 -9.85 14.43 -2.43
N GLY A 183 -9.84 13.90 -3.65
CA GLY A 183 -10.72 14.34 -4.73
C GLY A 183 -12.21 14.13 -4.42
N LYS A 184 -12.56 13.02 -3.76
CA LYS A 184 -13.94 12.75 -3.32
C LYS A 184 -14.37 13.68 -2.18
N ALA A 185 -13.48 14.06 -1.28
CA ALA A 185 -13.78 15.08 -0.27
C ALA A 185 -14.23 16.39 -0.92
N GLU A 186 -13.58 16.79 -2.00
CA GLU A 186 -13.93 17.98 -2.75
C GLU A 186 -15.18 17.81 -3.61
N GLU A 187 -15.29 16.68 -4.33
CA GLU A 187 -16.46 16.36 -5.15
C GLU A 187 -17.73 16.32 -4.31
N TRP A 188 -17.70 15.63 -3.16
CA TRP A 188 -18.86 15.42 -2.30
C TRP A 188 -19.17 16.61 -1.38
N HIS A 189 -18.29 17.59 -1.29
CA HIS A 189 -18.60 18.88 -0.66
C HIS A 189 -19.54 19.71 -1.52
N ARG A 190 -19.38 19.66 -2.84
CA ARG A 190 -20.22 20.39 -3.79
C ARG A 190 -21.59 19.72 -3.88
N VAL A 191 -22.62 20.54 -3.92
CA VAL A 191 -24.02 20.10 -4.01
C VAL A 191 -24.62 20.47 -5.37
N PRO A 192 -25.65 19.75 -5.83
CA PRO A 192 -26.37 20.11 -7.06
C PRO A 192 -27.06 21.48 -6.96
N ASP A 193 -27.30 22.11 -8.12
CA ASP A 193 -28.07 23.32 -8.21
C ASP A 193 -29.48 23.12 -7.61
N GLY A 194 -29.91 24.05 -6.77
CA GLY A 194 -31.18 23.98 -6.07
C GLY A 194 -31.21 23.09 -4.82
N TYR A 195 -30.10 22.48 -4.44
CA TYR A 195 -30.03 21.76 -3.17
C TYR A 195 -30.17 22.71 -1.98
N PRO A 196 -30.93 22.34 -0.92
CA PRO A 196 -31.29 23.28 0.14
C PRO A 196 -30.15 23.73 1.04
N ARG A 197 -28.97 23.11 0.93
CA ARG A 197 -27.78 23.37 1.76
C ARG A 197 -26.58 23.82 0.93
N PRO A 198 -25.64 24.58 1.50
CA PRO A 198 -24.47 25.07 0.77
C PRO A 198 -23.43 23.95 0.50
N PHE A 199 -23.47 22.87 1.26
CA PHE A 199 -22.60 21.69 1.13
C PHE A 199 -23.26 20.44 1.73
N THR A 200 -22.68 19.27 1.48
CA THR A 200 -23.22 17.99 1.95
C THR A 200 -22.96 17.77 3.44
N VAL A 201 -24.03 17.69 4.21
CA VAL A 201 -24.04 17.36 5.65
C VAL A 201 -24.79 16.05 5.84
N ILE A 202 -24.30 15.18 6.70
CA ILE A 202 -24.93 13.93 7.08
C ILE A 202 -25.14 13.84 8.59
N ALA A 203 -26.00 12.95 9.04
CA ALA A 203 -26.14 12.65 10.46
C ALA A 203 -24.95 11.78 10.90
N GLY A 204 -24.06 12.33 11.71
CA GLY A 204 -22.94 11.57 12.30
C GLY A 204 -23.44 10.60 13.35
N GLN A 205 -22.74 9.48 13.49
CA GLN A 205 -23.05 8.43 14.48
C GLN A 205 -21.86 8.13 15.39
N THR A 206 -22.18 7.77 16.62
CA THR A 206 -21.27 7.13 17.57
C THR A 206 -22.00 5.95 18.20
N HIS A 207 -21.32 4.80 18.37
CA HIS A 207 -21.97 3.57 18.88
C HIS A 207 -23.21 3.19 18.04
N GLU A 208 -23.17 3.42 16.72
CA GLU A 208 -24.28 3.20 15.79
C GLU A 208 -25.56 4.00 16.14
N GLN A 209 -25.43 5.04 16.97
CA GLN A 209 -26.53 5.95 17.33
C GLN A 209 -26.28 7.34 16.74
N TYR A 210 -27.34 8.00 16.34
CA TYR A 210 -27.27 9.36 15.82
C TYR A 210 -26.78 10.34 16.88
N ALA A 211 -25.79 11.15 16.53
CA ALA A 211 -25.07 12.02 17.47
C ALA A 211 -25.19 13.51 17.09
N VAL A 212 -24.40 13.96 16.14
CA VAL A 212 -24.38 15.36 15.68
C VAL A 212 -24.22 15.43 14.16
N PRO A 213 -24.61 16.52 13.50
CA PRO A 213 -24.35 16.70 12.06
C PRO A 213 -22.86 16.74 11.77
N THR A 214 -22.44 16.21 10.63
CA THR A 214 -21.05 16.27 10.18
C THR A 214 -20.97 16.47 8.66
N PRO A 215 -20.05 17.30 8.14
CA PRO A 215 -19.83 17.40 6.70
C PRO A 215 -19.25 16.09 6.14
N LEU A 216 -19.76 15.63 5.00
CA LEU A 216 -19.21 14.45 4.32
C LEU A 216 -17.75 14.67 3.89
N ARG A 217 -17.38 15.93 3.56
CA ARG A 217 -15.99 16.35 3.33
C ARG A 217 -15.06 15.98 4.50
N LYS A 218 -15.49 16.24 5.75
CA LYS A 218 -14.71 15.89 6.94
C LYS A 218 -14.52 14.38 7.08
N VAL A 219 -15.53 13.58 6.77
CA VAL A 219 -15.42 12.12 6.81
C VAL A 219 -14.30 11.65 5.89
N MET A 220 -14.27 12.15 4.66
CA MET A 220 -13.23 11.81 3.69
C MET A 220 -11.85 12.35 4.10
N ALA A 221 -11.80 13.57 4.65
CA ALA A 221 -10.57 14.18 5.15
C ALA A 221 -9.95 13.37 6.30
N ASN A 222 -10.76 12.80 7.19
CA ASN A 222 -10.26 11.96 8.28
C ASN A 222 -9.56 10.70 7.75
N ILE A 223 -10.15 10.02 6.76
CA ILE A 223 -9.51 8.85 6.12
C ILE A 223 -8.20 9.25 5.43
N ALA A 224 -8.23 10.37 4.70
CA ALA A 224 -7.03 10.90 4.05
C ALA A 224 -5.92 11.25 5.05
N THR A 225 -6.27 11.82 6.21
CA THR A 225 -5.33 12.17 7.28
C THR A 225 -4.72 10.92 7.96
N GLU A 226 -5.56 9.93 8.28
CA GLU A 226 -5.08 8.70 8.90
C GLU A 226 -4.14 7.94 7.98
N LEU A 227 -4.43 7.93 6.67
CA LEU A 227 -3.56 7.34 5.66
C LEU A 227 -2.27 8.15 5.48
N ASP A 228 -2.36 9.50 5.47
CA ASP A 228 -1.21 10.42 5.43
C ASP A 228 -0.21 10.14 6.57
N GLN A 229 -0.71 10.01 7.81
CA GLN A 229 0.11 9.69 8.97
C GLN A 229 0.84 8.35 8.84
N ALA A 230 0.22 7.35 8.22
CA ALA A 230 0.87 6.08 7.95
C ALA A 230 1.93 6.19 6.85
N LEU A 231 1.64 6.96 5.79
CA LEU A 231 2.52 7.15 4.64
C LEU A 231 3.77 7.99 4.96
N ASP A 232 3.73 8.85 5.97
CA ASP A 232 4.90 9.61 6.43
C ASP A 232 6.08 8.69 6.84
N SER A 233 5.79 7.46 7.27
CA SER A 233 6.79 6.44 7.60
C SER A 233 7.66 5.98 6.42
N PHE A 234 7.26 6.28 5.19
CA PHE A 234 8.04 5.98 3.98
C PHE A 234 9.04 7.08 3.61
N ILE A 235 9.10 8.15 4.39
CA ILE A 235 10.02 9.27 4.23
C ILE A 235 11.12 9.15 5.28
N VAL A 236 12.35 8.94 4.85
CA VAL A 236 13.52 8.97 5.73
C VAL A 236 14.07 10.40 5.75
N ARG A 237 14.19 10.98 6.94
CA ARG A 237 14.72 12.33 7.17
C ARG A 237 16.13 12.25 7.69
N GLY A 238 17.09 12.74 6.93
CA GLY A 238 18.52 12.74 7.28
C GLY A 238 19.14 14.13 7.12
N THR A 239 20.45 14.22 7.36
CA THR A 239 21.22 15.46 7.19
C THR A 239 21.30 15.96 5.76
N GLU A 240 21.11 15.07 4.79
CA GLU A 240 21.11 15.38 3.35
C GLU A 240 19.70 15.66 2.80
N GLY A 241 18.71 15.78 3.70
CA GLY A 241 17.31 15.99 3.34
C GLY A 241 16.47 14.70 3.39
N GLU A 242 15.32 14.74 2.73
CA GLU A 242 14.37 13.62 2.68
C GLU A 242 14.74 12.63 1.58
N GLN A 243 14.65 11.36 1.89
CA GLN A 243 14.94 10.26 0.99
C GLN A 243 13.85 9.18 1.06
N PRO A 244 13.68 8.35 0.01
CA PRO A 244 12.81 7.19 0.10
C PRO A 244 13.38 6.19 1.12
N PHE A 245 12.49 5.38 1.69
CA PHE A 245 12.90 4.33 2.62
C PHE A 245 13.82 3.32 1.91
N ARG A 246 14.99 3.05 2.49
CA ARG A 246 15.98 2.10 1.97
C ARG A 246 16.14 0.93 2.92
N LEU A 247 16.35 -0.25 2.33
CA LEU A 247 16.63 -1.48 3.07
C LEU A 247 18.12 -1.73 3.19
N TYR A 248 18.48 -2.59 4.15
CA TYR A 248 19.85 -3.02 4.31
C TYR A 248 20.24 -4.06 3.26
N GLY A 249 21.53 -4.00 2.91
CA GLY A 249 22.24 -5.07 2.22
C GLY A 249 23.48 -5.48 3.01
N LYS A 250 23.99 -6.67 2.74
CA LYS A 250 25.14 -7.23 3.45
C LYS A 250 26.07 -7.98 2.51
N MET A 251 27.34 -8.04 2.91
CA MET A 251 28.37 -8.96 2.47
C MET A 251 29.20 -9.34 3.68
N GLY A 252 29.40 -10.61 3.99
CA GLY A 252 30.11 -11.01 5.20
C GLY A 252 30.40 -12.50 5.30
N GLY A 253 29.99 -13.27 4.29
CA GLY A 253 30.20 -14.73 4.27
C GLY A 253 29.25 -15.46 5.23
N ALA A 254 29.61 -16.70 5.56
CA ALA A 254 28.72 -17.67 6.21
C ALA A 254 28.13 -17.26 7.55
N VAL A 255 28.83 -16.45 8.33
CA VAL A 255 28.40 -15.98 9.66
C VAL A 255 28.71 -14.49 9.88
N GLY A 256 28.88 -13.71 8.82
CA GLY A 256 29.09 -12.26 8.90
C GLY A 256 30.48 -11.80 9.35
N ASN A 257 31.43 -12.70 9.52
CA ASN A 257 32.77 -12.38 10.00
C ASN A 257 33.84 -12.30 8.91
N ASP A 258 33.48 -12.59 7.66
CA ASP A 258 34.32 -12.50 6.47
C ASP A 258 35.65 -13.31 6.55
N CYS A 259 35.67 -14.34 7.37
CA CYS A 259 36.90 -15.09 7.68
C CYS A 259 37.60 -15.69 6.42
N ALA A 260 36.83 -16.08 5.41
CA ALA A 260 37.39 -16.64 4.16
C ALA A 260 38.17 -15.58 3.37
N MET A 261 37.63 -14.38 3.22
CA MET A 261 38.30 -13.27 2.52
C MET A 261 39.51 -12.78 3.29
N MET A 262 39.41 -12.65 4.62
CA MET A 262 40.51 -12.24 5.48
C MET A 262 41.64 -13.29 5.49
N ALA A 263 41.34 -14.59 5.39
CA ALA A 263 42.32 -15.63 5.27
C ALA A 263 42.98 -15.65 3.87
N ALA A 264 42.20 -15.43 2.81
CA ALA A 264 42.68 -15.35 1.45
C ALA A 264 43.57 -14.12 1.21
N TYR A 265 43.12 -12.93 1.69
CA TYR A 265 43.80 -11.66 1.47
C TYR A 265 43.90 -10.87 2.81
N PRO A 266 44.82 -11.25 3.71
CA PRO A 266 44.94 -10.66 5.03
C PRO A 266 45.38 -9.20 4.94
N GLY A 267 44.84 -8.40 5.84
CA GLY A 267 45.16 -6.97 5.95
C GLY A 267 44.49 -6.06 4.94
N TYR A 268 43.66 -6.58 4.05
CA TYR A 268 42.90 -5.78 3.11
C TYR A 268 41.57 -5.29 3.73
N ASN A 269 41.16 -4.07 3.38
CA ASN A 269 39.93 -3.46 3.93
C ASN A 269 38.67 -3.87 3.13
N TRP A 270 38.24 -5.11 3.29
CA TRP A 270 37.07 -5.65 2.61
C TRP A 270 35.77 -4.90 2.96
N ARG A 271 35.68 -4.30 4.16
CA ARG A 271 34.45 -3.57 4.57
C ARG A 271 34.17 -2.36 3.70
N ASP A 272 35.16 -1.61 3.28
CA ASP A 272 34.96 -0.46 2.41
C ASP A 272 34.58 -0.89 1.00
N PHE A 273 35.13 -1.99 0.53
CA PHE A 273 34.71 -2.60 -0.74
C PHE A 273 33.22 -3.01 -0.71
N TYR A 274 32.81 -3.73 0.33
CA TYR A 274 31.41 -4.15 0.46
C TYR A 274 30.44 -3.00 0.59
N ARG A 275 30.83 -1.96 1.34
CA ARG A 275 29.99 -0.75 1.45
C ARG A 275 29.75 -0.15 0.08
N ARG A 276 30.82 0.11 -0.70
CA ARG A 276 30.70 0.68 -2.04
C ARG A 276 29.83 -0.19 -2.95
N LEU A 277 30.02 -1.50 -2.92
CA LEU A 277 29.25 -2.43 -3.72
C LEU A 277 27.75 -2.41 -3.35
N ILE A 278 27.42 -2.53 -2.08
CA ILE A 278 26.02 -2.54 -1.61
C ILE A 278 25.32 -1.20 -1.88
N GLU A 279 26.00 -0.09 -1.58
CA GLU A 279 25.46 1.25 -1.79
C GLU A 279 25.27 1.56 -3.29
N SER A 280 26.14 1.05 -4.17
CA SER A 280 25.97 1.16 -5.63
C SER A 280 24.74 0.43 -6.15
N GLN A 281 24.25 -0.58 -5.41
CA GLN A 281 22.98 -1.26 -5.73
C GLN A 281 21.74 -0.53 -5.17
N GLY A 282 21.90 0.58 -4.45
CA GLY A 282 20.80 1.35 -3.86
C GLY A 282 20.31 0.81 -2.51
N LEU A 283 21.10 -0.03 -1.84
CA LEU A 283 20.86 -0.51 -0.48
C LEU A 283 21.75 0.26 0.52
N GLU A 284 21.43 0.19 1.81
CA GLU A 284 22.32 0.65 2.87
C GLU A 284 23.20 -0.51 3.35
N TYR A 285 24.51 -0.30 3.47
CA TYR A 285 25.41 -1.35 3.94
C TYR A 285 25.27 -1.58 5.45
N GLN A 286 24.98 -2.83 5.85
CA GLN A 286 24.98 -3.26 7.24
C GLN A 286 26.31 -3.96 7.58
N PRO A 287 27.20 -3.34 8.39
CA PRO A 287 28.55 -3.85 8.61
C PRO A 287 28.66 -5.02 9.60
N ALA A 288 27.65 -5.19 10.46
CA ALA A 288 27.61 -6.24 11.49
C ALA A 288 26.36 -7.10 11.28
N THR A 289 26.56 -8.33 10.85
CA THR A 289 25.49 -9.27 10.51
C THR A 289 25.87 -10.69 10.94
N ASP A 290 24.89 -11.56 10.99
CA ASP A 290 25.08 -13.01 10.97
C ASP A 290 25.18 -13.51 9.51
N GLN A 291 24.63 -14.69 9.21
CA GLN A 291 24.54 -15.19 7.84
C GLN A 291 23.65 -14.29 6.96
N ASP A 292 22.60 -13.73 7.53
CA ASP A 292 21.69 -12.78 6.89
C ASP A 292 21.85 -11.38 7.51
N GLU A 293 21.29 -10.35 6.88
CA GLU A 293 21.14 -9.05 7.51
C GLU A 293 20.09 -9.11 8.65
N SER A 294 19.95 -8.05 9.46
CA SER A 294 19.08 -8.06 10.63
C SER A 294 17.58 -8.17 10.31
N ASN A 295 17.18 -7.83 9.10
CA ASN A 295 15.80 -7.70 8.62
C ASN A 295 14.95 -6.69 9.43
N MET A 296 15.55 -5.88 10.29
CA MET A 296 14.79 -4.91 11.10
C MET A 296 14.14 -3.84 10.25
N ARG A 297 14.84 -3.34 9.22
CA ARG A 297 14.26 -2.38 8.27
C ARG A 297 13.13 -2.96 7.43
N VAL A 298 13.21 -4.23 7.08
CA VAL A 298 12.12 -4.94 6.40
C VAL A 298 10.87 -4.98 7.29
N LEU A 299 11.03 -5.26 8.58
CA LEU A 299 9.91 -5.27 9.53
C LEU A 299 9.32 -3.89 9.75
N GLU A 300 10.16 -2.86 9.88
CA GLU A 300 9.72 -1.48 10.00
C GLU A 300 8.84 -1.06 8.79
N LEU A 301 9.29 -1.42 7.58
CA LEU A 301 8.56 -1.18 6.34
C LEU A 301 7.23 -1.93 6.30
N PHE A 302 7.21 -3.21 6.68
CA PHE A 302 5.99 -4.02 6.67
C PHE A 302 5.00 -3.57 7.74
N ASP A 303 5.47 -3.10 8.90
CA ASP A 303 4.62 -2.48 9.91
C ASP A 303 4.04 -1.13 9.43
N ALA A 304 4.80 -0.35 8.64
CA ALA A 304 4.28 0.87 8.01
C ALA A 304 3.15 0.54 6.99
N ILE A 305 3.35 -0.50 6.16
CA ILE A 305 2.33 -0.98 5.22
C ILE A 305 1.08 -1.45 5.99
N ARG A 306 1.24 -2.25 7.03
CA ARG A 306 0.11 -2.73 7.86
C ARG A 306 -0.65 -1.57 8.51
N ARG A 307 0.06 -0.54 8.99
CA ARG A 307 -0.58 0.68 9.53
C ARG A 307 -1.40 1.41 8.47
N ALA A 308 -0.90 1.50 7.23
CA ALA A 308 -1.64 2.11 6.13
C ALA A 308 -2.91 1.33 5.72
N ASN A 309 -2.98 0.03 6.04
CA ASN A 309 -4.17 -0.78 5.77
C ASN A 309 -5.33 -0.49 6.73
N TYR A 310 -5.08 -0.01 7.97
CA TYR A 310 -6.15 0.23 8.95
C TYR A 310 -7.13 1.34 8.56
N PRO A 311 -6.72 2.52 8.06
CA PRO A 311 -7.66 3.50 7.53
C PRO A 311 -8.54 2.97 6.40
N LEU A 312 -8.00 2.06 5.57
CA LEU A 312 -8.75 1.44 4.49
C LEU A 312 -9.79 0.43 5.00
N LEU A 313 -9.45 -0.36 6.02
CA LEU A 313 -10.40 -1.25 6.71
C LEU A 313 -11.52 -0.45 7.36
N LYS A 314 -11.18 0.61 8.10
CA LYS A 314 -12.16 1.54 8.67
C LYS A 314 -13.08 2.14 7.59
N TRP A 315 -12.52 2.53 6.44
CA TRP A 315 -13.34 3.02 5.32
C TRP A 315 -14.30 1.95 4.82
N GLY A 316 -13.91 0.68 4.76
CA GLY A 316 -14.78 -0.43 4.36
C GLY A 316 -16.02 -0.54 5.26
N ASP A 317 -15.82 -0.53 6.58
CA ASP A 317 -16.89 -0.54 7.57
C ASP A 317 -17.82 0.68 7.42
N ASP A 318 -17.24 1.88 7.40
CA ASP A 318 -17.98 3.15 7.25
C ASP A 318 -18.77 3.18 5.93
N TYR A 319 -18.16 2.75 4.83
CA TYR A 319 -18.77 2.70 3.50
C TYR A 319 -20.01 1.79 3.48
N SER A 320 -19.90 0.62 4.07
CA SER A 320 -21.01 -0.33 4.18
C SER A 320 -22.16 0.26 4.99
N SER A 321 -21.87 0.96 6.08
CA SER A 321 -22.84 1.70 6.89
C SER A 321 -23.52 2.81 6.07
N TYR A 322 -22.77 3.66 5.37
CA TYR A 322 -23.34 4.75 4.56
C TYR A 322 -24.23 4.24 3.42
N LEU A 323 -23.88 3.11 2.80
CA LEU A 323 -24.75 2.48 1.79
C LEU A 323 -26.06 1.95 2.41
N SER A 324 -25.99 1.28 3.56
CA SER A 324 -27.17 0.71 4.21
C SER A 324 -28.13 1.77 4.73
N ARG A 325 -27.61 2.91 5.16
CA ARG A 325 -28.39 4.10 5.58
C ARG A 325 -28.95 4.89 4.40
N GLY A 326 -28.50 4.63 3.19
CA GLY A 326 -28.88 5.39 2.00
C GLY A 326 -28.22 6.76 1.90
N VAL A 327 -27.16 7.03 2.66
CA VAL A 327 -26.36 8.27 2.60
C VAL A 327 -25.52 8.31 1.32
N LEU A 328 -24.93 7.18 0.96
CA LEU A 328 -24.21 6.98 -0.29
C LEU A 328 -24.97 6.05 -1.22
N THR A 329 -24.73 6.20 -2.51
CA THR A 329 -25.24 5.29 -3.54
C THR A 329 -24.19 5.04 -4.60
N ARG A 330 -24.37 4.00 -5.40
CA ARG A 330 -23.42 3.60 -6.45
C ARG A 330 -24.03 3.86 -7.82
N LYS A 331 -23.28 4.52 -8.71
CA LYS A 331 -23.62 4.60 -10.12
C LYS A 331 -23.53 3.19 -10.73
N THR A 332 -24.66 2.68 -11.17
CA THR A 332 -24.73 1.36 -11.83
C THR A 332 -24.80 1.54 -13.35
N ARG A 333 -24.12 0.64 -14.08
CA ARG A 333 -24.36 0.50 -15.53
C ARG A 333 -25.55 -0.40 -15.73
N SER A 334 -26.30 -0.20 -16.82
CA SER A 334 -27.50 -1.02 -17.16
C SER A 334 -27.21 -2.51 -17.27
N GLU A 335 -25.96 -2.87 -17.64
CA GLU A 335 -25.50 -4.23 -17.85
C GLU A 335 -25.10 -4.95 -16.55
N VAL A 336 -24.82 -4.18 -15.48
CA VAL A 336 -24.35 -4.74 -14.20
C VAL A 336 -25.51 -5.37 -13.44
N ARG A 337 -25.34 -6.61 -13.02
CA ARG A 337 -26.28 -7.34 -12.15
C ARG A 337 -25.69 -7.45 -10.76
N GLY A 338 -26.29 -6.78 -9.78
CA GLY A 338 -25.82 -6.79 -8.38
C GLY A 338 -26.19 -8.07 -7.63
N SER A 339 -27.18 -8.81 -8.10
CA SER A 339 -27.66 -10.09 -7.54
C SER A 339 -28.19 -10.97 -8.65
N SER A 340 -28.03 -12.29 -8.50
CA SER A 340 -28.58 -13.28 -9.43
C SER A 340 -30.08 -13.51 -9.25
N ILE A 341 -30.65 -13.12 -8.09
CA ILE A 341 -32.05 -13.38 -7.71
C ILE A 341 -32.82 -12.06 -7.47
N MET A 342 -32.18 -11.05 -6.89
CA MET A 342 -32.82 -9.79 -6.52
C MET A 342 -32.42 -8.69 -7.50
N PRO A 343 -33.29 -8.31 -8.46
CA PRO A 343 -32.92 -7.35 -9.53
C PRO A 343 -32.54 -5.96 -9.03
N GLN A 344 -33.12 -5.53 -7.90
CA GLN A 344 -32.91 -4.21 -7.30
C GLN A 344 -31.64 -4.13 -6.44
N LYS A 345 -31.00 -5.26 -6.09
CA LYS A 345 -29.93 -5.30 -5.12
C LYS A 345 -28.57 -5.00 -5.74
N VAL A 346 -27.86 -4.02 -5.20
CA VAL A 346 -26.49 -3.65 -5.59
C VAL A 346 -25.58 -3.81 -4.38
N ASN A 347 -24.81 -4.90 -4.34
CA ASN A 347 -23.94 -5.23 -3.22
C ASN A 347 -22.58 -4.52 -3.33
N PRO A 348 -21.95 -4.06 -2.22
CA PRO A 348 -20.59 -3.53 -2.19
C PRO A 348 -19.53 -4.64 -2.16
N TRP A 349 -19.72 -5.69 -2.97
CA TRP A 349 -18.92 -6.92 -2.93
C TRP A 349 -17.41 -6.71 -3.19
N LYS A 350 -17.04 -5.59 -3.84
CA LYS A 350 -15.63 -5.26 -4.04
C LYS A 350 -15.00 -4.77 -2.73
N THR A 351 -15.67 -3.87 -2.04
CA THR A 351 -15.23 -3.37 -0.72
C THR A 351 -15.18 -4.50 0.29
N GLU A 352 -16.25 -5.29 0.44
CA GLU A 352 -16.28 -6.47 1.33
C GLU A 352 -15.10 -7.44 1.07
N GLY A 353 -14.81 -7.69 -0.21
CA GLY A 353 -13.66 -8.52 -0.56
C GLY A 353 -12.31 -7.83 -0.39
N ALA A 354 -12.24 -6.48 -0.45
CA ALA A 354 -11.01 -5.74 -0.19
C ALA A 354 -10.59 -5.85 1.28
N GLU A 355 -11.54 -5.77 2.19
CA GLU A 355 -11.31 -5.95 3.63
C GLU A 355 -10.63 -7.28 3.94
N VAL A 356 -11.16 -8.39 3.41
CA VAL A 356 -10.58 -9.73 3.59
C VAL A 356 -9.16 -9.82 3.04
N PHE A 357 -8.88 -9.21 1.89
CA PHE A 357 -7.53 -9.20 1.33
C PHE A 357 -6.54 -8.38 2.17
N LEU A 358 -6.98 -7.28 2.79
CA LEU A 358 -6.13 -6.52 3.73
C LEU A 358 -5.88 -7.29 5.03
N GLU A 359 -6.89 -8.00 5.55
CA GLU A 359 -6.73 -8.85 6.74
C GLU A 359 -5.73 -9.98 6.48
N PHE A 360 -5.84 -10.67 5.34
CA PHE A 360 -4.83 -11.66 4.94
C PHE A 360 -3.44 -11.04 4.83
N ALA A 361 -3.30 -9.93 4.13
CA ALA A 361 -2.02 -9.24 4.01
C ALA A 361 -1.42 -8.85 5.36
N ASN A 362 -2.23 -8.30 6.28
CA ASN A 362 -1.77 -7.94 7.62
C ASN A 362 -1.30 -9.14 8.43
N ALA A 363 -1.99 -10.28 8.34
CA ALA A 363 -1.60 -11.52 8.99
C ALA A 363 -0.31 -12.08 8.38
N GLU A 364 -0.22 -12.14 7.05
CA GLU A 364 0.93 -12.66 6.31
C GLU A 364 2.18 -11.80 6.53
N LEU A 365 2.09 -10.46 6.45
CA LEU A 365 3.19 -9.55 6.76
C LEU A 365 3.66 -9.71 8.21
N GLY A 366 2.76 -9.99 9.16
CA GLY A 366 3.11 -10.26 10.55
C GLY A 366 4.01 -11.49 10.72
N VAL A 367 3.87 -12.51 9.84
CA VAL A 367 4.73 -13.70 9.87
C VAL A 367 6.18 -13.38 9.55
N TYR A 368 6.44 -12.29 8.80
CA TYR A 368 7.80 -11.86 8.47
C TYR A 368 8.63 -11.44 9.69
N GLY A 369 8.04 -11.26 10.86
CA GLY A 369 8.77 -11.15 12.13
C GLY A 369 9.74 -12.31 12.38
N ARG A 370 9.53 -13.46 11.71
CA ARG A 370 10.46 -14.57 11.73
C ARG A 370 11.80 -14.28 11.04
N LEU A 371 11.88 -13.31 10.12
CA LEU A 371 13.13 -12.92 9.48
C LEU A 371 14.16 -12.39 10.49
N ALA A 372 13.71 -11.66 11.51
CA ALA A 372 14.57 -11.16 12.58
C ALA A 372 14.87 -12.21 13.67
N ARG A 373 14.18 -13.36 13.66
CA ARG A 373 14.37 -14.43 14.66
C ARG A 373 15.23 -15.56 14.10
N GLN A 374 16.46 -15.24 13.79
CA GLN A 374 17.43 -16.25 13.32
C GLN A 374 17.77 -17.25 14.43
N ARG A 375 17.90 -18.53 14.06
CA ARG A 375 18.43 -19.54 14.98
C ARG A 375 19.96 -19.51 14.90
N LYS A 376 20.61 -19.26 16.03
CA LYS A 376 22.07 -19.09 16.07
C LYS A 376 22.49 -18.03 15.04
N GLN A 377 23.43 -18.33 14.19
CA GLN A 377 23.95 -17.42 13.16
C GLN A 377 23.22 -17.51 11.81
N GLY A 378 22.26 -18.45 11.67
CA GLY A 378 21.46 -18.58 10.45
C GLY A 378 20.67 -19.88 10.39
N ASP A 379 19.57 -19.87 9.62
CA ASP A 379 18.76 -21.05 9.28
C ASP A 379 18.04 -20.84 7.94
N LEU A 380 17.48 -21.92 7.36
CA LEU A 380 16.81 -21.89 6.06
C LEU A 380 15.33 -21.48 6.13
N THR A 381 14.74 -21.26 7.31
CA THR A 381 13.31 -20.91 7.44
C THR A 381 12.96 -19.59 6.74
N ARG A 382 13.92 -18.71 6.57
CA ARG A 382 13.78 -17.40 5.91
C ARG A 382 13.63 -17.51 4.39
N SER A 383 14.27 -18.51 3.78
CA SER A 383 14.26 -18.68 2.32
C SER A 383 12.83 -18.82 1.77
N ALA A 384 11.97 -19.60 2.45
CA ALA A 384 10.56 -19.74 2.09
C ALA A 384 9.79 -18.41 2.19
N LEU A 385 10.00 -17.65 3.29
CA LEU A 385 9.35 -16.36 3.48
C LEU A 385 9.77 -15.35 2.41
N LYS A 386 11.05 -15.25 2.09
CA LYS A 386 11.55 -14.33 1.06
C LYS A 386 10.92 -14.59 -0.30
N ARG A 387 10.69 -15.86 -0.66
CA ARG A 387 10.04 -16.25 -1.92
C ARG A 387 8.54 -15.96 -1.93
N TYR A 388 7.90 -15.84 -0.77
CA TYR A 388 6.44 -15.69 -0.63
C TYR A 388 5.96 -14.24 -0.68
N ILE A 389 6.85 -13.24 -0.73
CA ILE A 389 6.50 -11.80 -0.62
C ILE A 389 5.47 -11.32 -1.66
N GLY A 390 5.41 -11.93 -2.82
CA GLY A 390 4.43 -11.60 -3.85
C GLY A 390 2.98 -11.80 -3.41
N VAL A 391 2.71 -12.70 -2.46
CA VAL A 391 1.34 -13.02 -2.02
C VAL A 391 0.75 -11.91 -1.16
N PRO A 392 1.35 -11.51 -0.01
CA PRO A 392 0.80 -10.40 0.78
C PRO A 392 0.73 -9.08 -0.01
N MET A 393 1.72 -8.80 -0.84
CA MET A 393 1.70 -7.58 -1.66
C MET A 393 0.65 -7.64 -2.76
N GLY A 394 0.39 -8.83 -3.33
CA GLY A 394 -0.72 -9.07 -4.25
C GLY A 394 -2.08 -8.85 -3.59
N ASN A 395 -2.27 -9.34 -2.36
CA ASN A 395 -3.48 -9.10 -1.57
C ASN A 395 -3.74 -7.60 -1.38
N ILE A 396 -2.70 -6.83 -1.04
CA ILE A 396 -2.80 -5.36 -0.88
C ILE A 396 -3.20 -4.70 -2.20
N GLY A 397 -2.55 -5.07 -3.31
CA GLY A 397 -2.88 -4.48 -4.61
C GLY A 397 -4.30 -4.78 -5.08
N ILE A 398 -4.81 -6.00 -4.80
CA ILE A 398 -6.21 -6.37 -5.06
C ILE A 398 -7.13 -5.48 -4.22
N ALA A 399 -6.84 -5.31 -2.94
CA ALA A 399 -7.66 -4.50 -2.04
C ALA A 399 -7.70 -3.03 -2.47
N ILE A 400 -6.55 -2.41 -2.69
CA ILE A 400 -6.46 -1.01 -3.15
C ILE A 400 -7.24 -0.82 -4.46
N GLY A 401 -7.05 -1.69 -5.45
CA GLY A 401 -7.75 -1.59 -6.72
C GLY A 401 -9.27 -1.74 -6.57
N ARG A 402 -9.73 -2.60 -5.66
CA ARG A 402 -11.17 -2.79 -5.39
C ARG A 402 -11.79 -1.59 -4.66
N PHE A 403 -11.09 -1.01 -3.69
CA PHE A 403 -11.51 0.25 -3.05
C PHE A 403 -11.59 1.39 -4.09
N ALA A 404 -10.59 1.53 -4.93
CA ALA A 404 -10.59 2.53 -6.00
C ALA A 404 -11.77 2.35 -6.96
N ASP A 405 -12.06 1.11 -7.37
CA ASP A 405 -13.19 0.78 -8.24
C ASP A 405 -14.55 1.15 -7.63
N ASP A 406 -14.77 0.88 -6.34
CA ASP A 406 -16.02 1.20 -5.66
C ASP A 406 -16.13 2.70 -5.36
N LEU A 407 -15.06 3.31 -4.85
CA LEU A 407 -15.00 4.75 -4.58
C LEU A 407 -15.23 5.58 -5.85
N GLY A 408 -14.67 5.16 -7.00
CA GLY A 408 -14.86 5.82 -8.29
C GLY A 408 -16.32 5.84 -8.78
N ARG A 409 -17.15 4.89 -8.33
CA ARG A 409 -18.57 4.78 -8.70
C ARG A 409 -19.52 5.31 -7.64
N THR A 410 -19.02 5.70 -6.48
CA THR A 410 -19.83 6.15 -5.34
C THR A 410 -20.12 7.64 -5.44
N VAL A 411 -21.34 8.01 -5.08
CA VAL A 411 -21.81 9.40 -5.01
C VAL A 411 -22.73 9.58 -3.80
N PRO A 412 -22.86 10.81 -3.26
CA PRO A 412 -23.87 11.13 -2.25
C PRO A 412 -25.28 10.86 -2.80
N ASN A 413 -26.13 10.34 -1.96
CA ASN A 413 -27.56 10.18 -2.23
C ASN A 413 -28.32 11.32 -1.52
N TYR A 414 -28.48 12.43 -2.20
CA TYR A 414 -29.04 13.65 -1.61
C TYR A 414 -30.44 13.48 -1.04
N ASP A 415 -31.32 12.72 -1.70
CA ASP A 415 -32.67 12.41 -1.21
C ASP A 415 -32.62 11.56 0.07
N GLY A 416 -31.72 10.57 0.11
CA GLY A 416 -31.51 9.74 1.29
C GLY A 416 -30.94 10.55 2.46
N ILE A 417 -29.99 11.44 2.22
CA ILE A 417 -29.39 12.33 3.21
C ILE A 417 -30.47 13.25 3.82
N GLU A 418 -31.28 13.91 3.00
CA GLU A 418 -32.34 14.81 3.52
C GLU A 418 -33.42 14.03 4.28
N THR A 419 -33.75 12.82 3.82
CA THR A 419 -34.68 11.93 4.53
C THR A 419 -34.14 11.55 5.91
N GLU A 420 -32.87 11.20 6.00
CA GLU A 420 -32.23 10.85 7.28
C GLU A 420 -32.14 12.06 8.22
N LEU A 421 -31.69 13.21 7.74
CA LEU A 421 -31.63 14.44 8.55
C LEU A 421 -32.98 14.89 9.07
N ALA A 422 -34.02 14.80 8.25
CA ALA A 422 -35.38 15.11 8.65
C ALA A 422 -35.96 14.12 9.68
N ALA A 423 -35.53 12.87 9.63
CA ALA A 423 -35.97 11.84 10.58
C ALA A 423 -35.31 11.96 11.95
N HIS A 424 -34.18 12.67 12.07
CA HIS A 424 -33.33 12.72 13.27
C HIS A 424 -32.99 14.15 13.74
N PRO A 425 -33.96 15.01 14.04
CA PRO A 425 -33.71 16.36 14.54
C PRO A 425 -32.99 16.39 15.90
N GLU A 426 -33.03 15.30 16.66
CA GLU A 426 -32.30 15.14 17.94
C GLU A 426 -30.77 15.30 17.82
N ILE A 427 -30.20 15.22 16.63
CA ILE A 427 -28.75 15.45 16.41
C ILE A 427 -28.34 16.90 16.72
N SER A 428 -29.28 17.81 16.88
CA SER A 428 -29.05 19.19 17.33
C SER A 428 -29.12 19.36 18.86
N ALA A 429 -29.51 18.32 19.62
CA ALA A 429 -29.72 18.40 21.06
C ALA A 429 -28.47 18.80 21.86
N ALA A 430 -27.29 18.33 21.45
CA ALA A 430 -26.05 18.67 22.13
C ALA A 430 -25.75 20.16 22.08
N SER A 431 -25.84 20.77 20.91
CA SER A 431 -25.62 22.23 20.74
C SER A 431 -26.70 23.03 21.41
N THR A 432 -27.97 22.63 21.30
CA THR A 432 -29.08 23.21 22.05
C THR A 432 -28.82 23.27 23.56
N GLN A 433 -28.40 22.14 24.14
CA GLN A 433 -28.04 22.07 25.55
C GLN A 433 -26.92 23.06 25.91
N MET A 434 -25.89 23.17 25.10
CA MET A 434 -24.77 24.06 25.38
C MET A 434 -25.19 25.54 25.30
N ILE A 435 -25.98 25.92 24.30
CA ILE A 435 -26.54 27.30 24.20
C ILE A 435 -27.39 27.63 25.45
N LEU A 436 -28.29 26.75 25.83
CA LEU A 436 -29.15 26.97 27.01
C LEU A 436 -28.33 27.06 28.31
N ARG A 437 -27.29 26.25 28.48
CA ARG A 437 -26.39 26.34 29.64
C ARG A 437 -25.60 27.65 29.66
N ALA A 438 -25.09 28.08 28.52
CA ALA A 438 -24.38 29.34 28.38
C ALA A 438 -25.30 30.55 28.66
N ALA A 439 -26.59 30.47 28.35
CA ALA A 439 -27.60 31.43 28.69
C ALA A 439 -28.07 31.36 30.16
N GLY A 440 -27.47 30.47 30.99
CA GLY A 440 -27.78 30.36 32.41
C GLY A 440 -29.04 29.59 32.76
N VAL A 441 -29.58 28.78 31.83
CA VAL A 441 -30.79 27.97 32.08
C VAL A 441 -30.48 26.81 33.02
N PRO A 442 -30.96 26.77 34.26
CA PRO A 442 -30.76 25.66 35.16
C PRO A 442 -31.45 24.38 34.65
N GLY A 443 -30.78 23.21 34.80
CA GLY A 443 -31.37 21.94 34.41
C GLY A 443 -31.57 21.76 32.90
N ALA A 444 -30.83 22.48 32.05
CA ALA A 444 -30.96 22.42 30.59
C ALA A 444 -30.86 21.00 30.02
N TYR A 445 -30.00 20.13 30.61
CA TYR A 445 -29.92 18.72 30.24
C TYR A 445 -31.21 17.96 30.52
N ASP A 446 -31.70 18.04 31.75
CA ASP A 446 -32.91 17.32 32.19
C ASP A 446 -34.16 17.79 31.42
N LEU A 447 -34.23 19.08 31.12
CA LEU A 447 -35.29 19.67 30.27
C LEU A 447 -35.31 19.02 28.89
N LEU A 448 -34.17 18.85 28.25
CA LEU A 448 -34.09 18.18 26.95
C LEU A 448 -34.35 16.67 27.06
N VAL A 449 -33.90 16.01 28.14
CA VAL A 449 -34.23 14.60 28.42
C VAL A 449 -35.75 14.42 28.54
N GLU A 450 -36.46 15.27 29.30
CA GLU A 450 -37.92 15.19 29.43
C GLU A 450 -38.63 15.43 28.09
N ALA A 451 -38.09 16.34 27.26
CA ALA A 451 -38.65 16.64 25.95
C ALA A 451 -38.44 15.46 24.96
N THR A 452 -37.30 14.76 25.00
CA THR A 452 -36.87 13.85 23.92
C THR A 452 -36.88 12.38 24.28
N LYS A 453 -36.56 12.00 25.54
CA LYS A 453 -36.37 10.62 25.95
C LYS A 453 -37.61 9.75 25.75
N GLY A 454 -37.45 8.66 24.99
CA GLY A 454 -38.53 7.71 24.71
C GLY A 454 -39.62 8.23 23.77
N LYS A 455 -39.40 9.38 23.15
CA LYS A 455 -40.32 9.97 22.16
C LYS A 455 -39.63 10.03 20.80
N ARG A 456 -40.46 10.02 19.73
CA ARG A 456 -39.97 10.42 18.41
C ARG A 456 -39.83 11.94 18.42
N VAL A 457 -38.59 12.41 18.36
CA VAL A 457 -38.30 13.85 18.32
C VAL A 457 -38.69 14.40 16.96
N THR A 458 -39.35 15.55 16.95
CA THR A 458 -39.69 16.30 15.74
C THR A 458 -39.15 17.73 15.81
N PRO A 459 -38.90 18.38 14.68
CA PRO A 459 -38.51 19.80 14.68
C PRO A 459 -39.49 20.72 15.40
N GLU A 460 -40.79 20.41 15.31
CA GLU A 460 -41.86 21.14 15.98
C GLU A 460 -41.73 21.04 17.50
N MET A 461 -41.55 19.83 18.04
CA MET A 461 -41.32 19.62 19.49
C MET A 461 -40.13 20.44 20.00
N MET A 462 -39.06 20.49 19.26
CA MET A 462 -37.88 21.25 19.66
C MET A 462 -38.13 22.74 19.61
N ARG A 463 -38.87 23.24 18.59
CA ARG A 463 -39.31 24.65 18.53
C ARG A 463 -40.25 25.02 19.68
N ASP A 464 -41.19 24.15 20.02
CA ASP A 464 -42.13 24.38 21.14
C ASP A 464 -41.38 24.48 22.48
N VAL A 465 -40.34 23.65 22.71
CA VAL A 465 -39.46 23.78 23.88
C VAL A 465 -38.82 25.15 23.94
N VAL A 466 -38.24 25.60 22.81
CA VAL A 466 -37.60 26.94 22.71
C VAL A 466 -38.61 28.05 22.95
N GLN A 467 -39.78 28.02 22.29
CA GLN A 467 -40.82 29.01 22.45
C GLN A 467 -41.34 29.08 23.90
N GLY A 468 -41.47 27.92 24.55
CA GLY A 468 -41.85 27.87 25.98
C GLY A 468 -40.79 28.50 26.89
N LEU A 469 -39.51 28.38 26.58
CA LEU A 469 -38.45 29.04 27.33
C LEU A 469 -38.40 30.54 27.13
N VAL A 470 -38.63 31.03 25.89
CA VAL A 470 -38.73 32.47 25.58
C VAL A 470 -39.98 33.09 26.23
N GLY A 471 -41.14 32.46 26.03
CA GLY A 471 -42.40 32.95 26.60
C GLY A 471 -42.43 32.94 28.13
N GLY A 472 -41.70 32.03 28.75
CA GLY A 472 -41.50 31.97 30.20
C GLY A 472 -40.41 32.91 30.75
N GLY A 473 -39.74 33.69 29.91
CA GLY A 473 -38.67 34.62 30.29
C GLY A 473 -37.38 33.94 30.78
N ARG A 474 -37.20 32.63 30.47
CA ARG A 474 -36.01 31.88 30.87
C ARG A 474 -34.82 32.12 29.95
N ILE A 475 -35.06 32.50 28.71
CA ILE A 475 -34.09 32.97 27.71
C ILE A 475 -34.69 34.15 26.95
N ASP A 476 -33.84 34.98 26.36
CA ASP A 476 -34.28 36.06 25.46
C ASP A 476 -34.53 35.53 24.04
N GLU A 477 -35.12 36.39 23.18
CA GLU A 477 -35.41 36.05 21.78
C GLU A 477 -34.13 35.77 20.96
N ALA A 478 -33.01 36.42 21.28
CA ALA A 478 -31.74 36.22 20.60
C ALA A 478 -31.21 34.80 20.86
N THR A 479 -31.19 34.37 22.12
CA THR A 479 -30.85 33.01 22.51
C THR A 479 -31.78 31.96 21.87
N GLY A 480 -33.09 32.27 21.85
CA GLY A 480 -34.07 31.42 21.16
C GLY A 480 -33.78 31.27 19.67
N SER A 481 -33.39 32.35 19.00
CA SER A 481 -32.98 32.35 17.60
C SER A 481 -31.71 31.53 17.38
N ASP A 482 -30.72 31.61 18.26
CA ASP A 482 -29.50 30.83 18.19
C ASP A 482 -29.76 29.31 18.33
N VAL A 483 -30.66 28.93 19.25
CA VAL A 483 -31.11 27.54 19.37
C VAL A 483 -31.81 27.06 18.11
N VAL A 484 -32.67 27.87 17.51
CA VAL A 484 -33.34 27.50 16.24
C VAL A 484 -32.33 27.38 15.09
N ALA A 485 -31.31 28.22 15.08
CA ALA A 485 -30.27 28.19 14.04
C ALA A 485 -29.50 26.89 13.98
N VAL A 486 -29.26 26.19 15.11
CA VAL A 486 -28.55 24.91 15.11
C VAL A 486 -29.38 23.73 14.56
N PHE A 487 -30.68 23.91 14.33
CA PHE A 487 -31.50 22.92 13.62
C PHE A 487 -31.30 22.97 12.09
N THR A 488 -30.67 24.01 11.58
CA THR A 488 -30.19 24.05 10.20
C THR A 488 -28.81 23.40 10.12
N HIS A 489 -28.72 22.15 10.24
CA HIS A 489 -27.57 21.28 10.45
C HIS A 489 -26.21 21.82 9.96
N GLU A 490 -26.14 22.55 8.86
CA GLU A 490 -24.94 23.21 8.34
C GLU A 490 -24.39 24.33 9.24
N ARG A 491 -25.16 24.85 10.17
CA ARG A 491 -24.69 25.77 11.23
C ARG A 491 -24.25 25.04 12.50
N ASN A 492 -24.46 23.73 12.56
CA ASN A 492 -24.17 22.89 13.73
C ASN A 492 -23.00 21.93 13.49
N ILE A 493 -22.00 22.37 12.74
CA ILE A 493 -20.83 21.54 12.37
C ILE A 493 -19.51 22.04 12.96
N GLY A 494 -19.55 23.17 13.73
CA GLY A 494 -18.35 23.83 14.23
C GLY A 494 -17.43 24.28 13.08
N ASP A 495 -16.13 24.08 13.25
CA ASP A 495 -15.07 24.38 12.31
C ASP A 495 -14.64 23.15 11.46
N ALA A 496 -15.57 22.21 11.25
CA ALA A 496 -15.26 20.92 10.63
C ALA A 496 -14.88 21.03 9.14
N VAL A 497 -15.35 22.07 8.43
CA VAL A 497 -14.99 22.32 7.03
C VAL A 497 -13.56 22.86 6.95
N GLU A 498 -13.25 23.87 7.75
CA GLU A 498 -11.94 24.51 7.82
C GLU A 498 -10.85 23.50 8.20
N ARG A 499 -11.09 22.68 9.22
CA ARG A 499 -10.17 21.59 9.59
C ARG A 499 -10.00 20.56 8.48
N ALA A 500 -11.07 20.22 7.78
CA ALA A 500 -10.99 19.30 6.66
C ALA A 500 -10.11 19.86 5.53
N ASP A 501 -10.21 21.18 5.26
CA ASP A 501 -9.39 21.85 4.24
C ASP A 501 -7.90 21.81 4.59
N GLU A 502 -7.55 22.09 5.84
CA GLU A 502 -6.17 22.01 6.33
C GLU A 502 -5.63 20.58 6.21
N GLN A 503 -6.40 19.59 6.63
CA GLN A 503 -6.02 18.17 6.58
C GLN A 503 -5.83 17.67 5.15
N LEU A 504 -6.73 18.02 4.24
CA LEU A 504 -6.64 17.64 2.83
C LEU A 504 -5.44 18.30 2.14
N GLY A 505 -5.12 19.56 2.51
CA GLY A 505 -3.93 20.24 2.05
C GLY A 505 -2.65 19.50 2.46
N GLN A 506 -2.52 19.14 3.75
CA GLN A 506 -1.39 18.38 4.27
C GLN A 506 -1.26 17.01 3.60
N ALA A 507 -2.35 16.27 3.47
CA ALA A 507 -2.36 14.97 2.79
C ALA A 507 -1.92 15.08 1.33
N MET A 508 -2.32 16.13 0.61
CA MET A 508 -1.88 16.38 -0.76
C MET A 508 -0.39 16.74 -0.84
N GLU A 509 0.12 17.51 0.11
CA GLU A 509 1.56 17.82 0.19
C GLU A 509 2.39 16.55 0.38
N THR A 510 1.97 15.64 1.25
CA THR A 510 2.64 14.35 1.46
C THR A 510 2.60 13.48 0.21
N VAL A 511 1.45 13.41 -0.48
CA VAL A 511 1.36 12.71 -1.77
C VAL A 511 2.38 13.24 -2.75
N GLN A 512 2.44 14.56 -2.96
CA GLN A 512 3.37 15.20 -3.88
C GLN A 512 4.85 14.98 -3.47
N ARG A 513 5.12 14.96 -2.18
CA ARG A 513 6.44 14.68 -1.62
C ARG A 513 6.88 13.25 -1.91
N LEU A 514 6.02 12.26 -1.63
CA LEU A 514 6.29 10.85 -1.91
C LEU A 514 6.42 10.58 -3.41
N GLU A 515 5.60 11.18 -4.25
CA GLU A 515 5.73 11.08 -5.70
C GLU A 515 7.11 11.55 -6.18
N ARG A 516 7.60 12.68 -5.69
CA ARG A 516 8.96 13.16 -6.03
C ARG A 516 10.04 12.20 -5.53
N LEU A 517 9.94 11.73 -4.28
CA LEU A 517 10.94 10.84 -3.68
C LEU A 517 11.02 9.48 -4.38
N TYR A 518 9.89 8.93 -4.80
CA TYR A 518 9.82 7.63 -5.46
C TYR A 518 9.80 7.72 -7.00
N GLY A 519 9.93 8.92 -7.56
CA GLY A 519 9.96 9.12 -9.02
C GLY A 519 8.64 8.75 -9.71
N ILE A 520 7.50 8.92 -9.03
CA ILE A 520 6.16 8.62 -9.56
C ILE A 520 5.64 9.84 -10.33
N PRO A 521 5.20 9.68 -11.58
CA PRO A 521 4.61 10.80 -12.32
C PRO A 521 3.34 11.34 -11.64
N SER A 522 3.23 12.66 -11.52
CA SER A 522 2.08 13.34 -10.86
C SER A 522 0.75 13.20 -11.64
N SER A 523 0.74 12.53 -12.76
CA SER A 523 -0.40 12.39 -13.68
C SER A 523 -1.06 10.99 -13.65
N VAL A 524 -0.77 10.18 -12.67
CA VAL A 524 -1.38 8.84 -12.53
C VAL A 524 -2.58 8.88 -11.61
#